data_9f64110f912c0de44cc12fe06f70c05c
#
_entry.id   9f64110f912c0de44cc12fe06f70c05c
#
_cell.length_a   1.000
_cell.length_b   1.000
_cell.length_c   1.000
_cell.angle_alpha   90.00
_cell.angle_beta   90.00
_cell.angle_gamma   90.00
#
_symmetry.space_group_name_H-M   'P 1'
#
loop_
_entity.id
_entity.type
_entity.pdbx_description
1 polymer ?
#
loop_
_entity_poly.entity_id
_entity_poly.type
_entity_poly.pdbx_seq_one_letter_code
_entity_poly.pdbx_strand_id
1 'polypeptide(L)'
;NRAELQGKLGVFWHTQGSGKSFSMVFFARKVRRKISGNFTFLIITDREDLDDQIHKNFVKTEVIGQKEECQPKNGKQLRDYLQTNKSFIFTLIHKFRYDKGKKYPVLSTRDDIIVLVDEAHRTQYKDLAENMRTALPNANYIAFTGTPLLGSKRLTNQWFGNYVSEYNFAQSVEAGSTAPLFYSRRV
;
A
#
# COMPACT_ATOMS: atom_id res chain seq x y z
N ASN A 1 -16.58 -7.76 -4.25
CA ASN A 1 -17.37 -7.07 -5.29
C ASN A 1 -16.93 -5.59 -5.38
N ARG A 2 -16.23 -5.22 -6.48
CA ARG A 2 -15.70 -3.86 -6.67
C ARG A 2 -16.82 -2.79 -6.71
N ALA A 3 -17.95 -3.10 -7.31
CA ALA A 3 -19.09 -2.18 -7.42
C ALA A 3 -19.60 -1.75 -6.03
N GLU A 4 -19.72 -2.67 -5.11
CA GLU A 4 -20.13 -2.38 -3.72
C GLU A 4 -19.06 -1.63 -2.94
N LEU A 5 -17.78 -2.02 -3.10
CA LEU A 5 -16.66 -1.46 -2.36
C LEU A 5 -16.07 -0.18 -2.99
N GLN A 6 -16.52 0.17 -4.19
CA GLN A 6 -16.00 1.33 -4.95
C GLN A 6 -14.46 1.34 -5.06
N GLY A 7 -13.87 0.16 -5.21
CA GLY A 7 -12.41 -0.02 -5.22
C GLY A 7 -11.73 0.14 -3.86
N LYS A 8 -12.47 0.22 -2.75
CA LYS A 8 -11.93 0.32 -1.39
C LYS A 8 -11.92 -1.06 -0.75
N LEU A 9 -10.77 -1.74 -0.73
CA LEU A 9 -10.66 -3.10 -0.19
C LEU A 9 -10.57 -3.14 1.32
N GLY A 10 -10.13 -2.05 1.96
CA GLY A 10 -10.06 -1.93 3.41
C GLY A 10 -8.72 -1.47 3.96
N VAL A 11 -8.63 -1.45 5.28
CA VAL A 11 -7.46 -1.09 6.07
C VAL A 11 -6.98 -2.27 6.88
N PHE A 12 -5.73 -2.65 6.68
CA PHE A 12 -5.01 -3.63 7.47
C PHE A 12 -4.21 -2.88 8.55
N TRP A 13 -4.78 -2.79 9.75
CA TRP A 13 -4.18 -2.07 10.86
C TRP A 13 -3.41 -3.03 11.76
N HIS A 14 -2.11 -3.06 11.61
CA HIS A 14 -1.22 -3.85 12.46
C HIS A 14 -0.08 -2.98 12.96
N THR A 15 0.26 -3.11 14.24
CA THR A 15 1.33 -2.33 14.88
C THR A 15 2.67 -2.50 14.14
N GLN A 16 3.57 -1.55 14.34
CA GLN A 16 4.91 -1.62 13.76
C GLN A 16 5.64 -2.87 14.25
N GLY A 17 6.41 -3.53 13.38
CA GLY A 17 7.11 -4.78 13.72
C GLY A 17 6.27 -6.06 13.61
N SER A 18 4.96 -5.97 13.38
CA SER A 18 4.04 -7.13 13.30
C SER A 18 4.10 -7.94 11.99
N GLY A 19 5.07 -7.68 11.11
CA GLY A 19 5.22 -8.42 9.85
C GLY A 19 4.28 -7.97 8.73
N LYS A 20 3.83 -6.72 8.70
CA LYS A 20 2.94 -6.18 7.64
C LYS A 20 3.43 -6.47 6.22
N SER A 21 4.74 -6.36 5.96
CA SER A 21 5.31 -6.66 4.65
C SER A 21 5.10 -8.11 4.20
N PHE A 22 5.17 -9.06 5.12
CA PHE A 22 4.82 -10.47 4.83
C PHE A 22 3.31 -10.63 4.60
N SER A 23 2.48 -9.87 5.33
CA SER A 23 1.03 -9.86 5.09
C SER A 23 0.69 -9.39 3.66
N MET A 24 1.42 -8.39 3.13
CA MET A 24 1.31 -7.99 1.71
C MET A 24 1.67 -9.13 0.75
N VAL A 25 2.77 -9.83 1.03
CA VAL A 25 3.20 -11.00 0.24
C VAL A 25 2.11 -12.07 0.23
N PHE A 26 1.60 -12.45 1.41
CA PHE A 26 0.56 -13.48 1.53
C PHE A 26 -0.75 -13.06 0.87
N PHE A 27 -1.12 -11.80 0.99
CA PHE A 27 -2.28 -11.24 0.30
C PHE A 27 -2.16 -11.38 -1.21
N ALA A 28 -1.04 -10.94 -1.80
CA ALA A 28 -0.80 -11.04 -3.23
C ALA A 28 -0.80 -12.49 -3.73
N ARG A 29 -0.12 -13.41 -3.01
CA ARG A 29 -0.14 -14.84 -3.31
C ARG A 29 -1.55 -15.44 -3.24
N LYS A 30 -2.32 -15.07 -2.20
CA LYS A 30 -3.69 -15.57 -2.01
C LYS A 30 -4.61 -15.11 -3.13
N VAL A 31 -4.53 -13.84 -3.54
CA VAL A 31 -5.29 -13.30 -4.67
C VAL A 31 -4.96 -14.08 -5.94
N ARG A 32 -3.68 -14.17 -6.31
CA ARG A 32 -3.24 -14.89 -7.53
C ARG A 32 -3.65 -16.37 -7.55
N ARG A 33 -3.70 -17.02 -6.38
CA ARG A 33 -4.08 -18.44 -6.29
C ARG A 33 -5.60 -18.65 -6.34
N LYS A 34 -6.39 -17.72 -5.80
CA LYS A 34 -7.82 -17.90 -5.58
C LYS A 34 -8.71 -17.21 -6.62
N ILE A 35 -8.19 -16.20 -7.28
CA ILE A 35 -8.95 -15.39 -8.22
C ILE A 35 -8.24 -15.46 -9.57
N SER A 36 -8.96 -15.92 -10.58
CA SER A 36 -8.47 -15.91 -11.96
C SER A 36 -8.39 -14.48 -12.47
N GLY A 37 -7.30 -14.12 -13.12
CA GLY A 37 -7.09 -12.78 -13.68
C GLY A 37 -5.61 -12.44 -13.79
N ASN A 38 -5.34 -11.37 -14.49
CA ASN A 38 -3.99 -10.89 -14.76
C ASN A 38 -3.68 -9.65 -13.89
N PHE A 39 -3.64 -9.85 -12.59
CA PHE A 39 -3.49 -8.77 -11.61
C PHE A 39 -2.13 -8.11 -11.68
N THR A 40 -2.13 -6.77 -11.65
CA THR A 40 -0.97 -5.94 -11.33
C THR A 40 -1.05 -5.50 -9.87
N PHE A 41 -0.05 -5.87 -9.06
CA PHE A 41 0.09 -5.38 -7.70
C PHE A 41 1.02 -4.18 -7.69
N LEU A 42 0.49 -3.02 -7.32
CA LEU A 42 1.24 -1.78 -7.16
C LEU A 42 1.47 -1.52 -5.67
N ILE A 43 2.70 -1.73 -5.21
CA ILE A 43 3.10 -1.52 -3.82
C ILE A 43 3.67 -0.11 -3.69
N ILE A 44 3.09 0.70 -2.80
CA ILE A 44 3.45 2.10 -2.61
C ILE A 44 3.92 2.33 -1.20
N THR A 45 5.10 2.90 -1.05
CA THR A 45 5.69 3.30 0.21
C THR A 45 6.06 4.79 0.19
N ASP A 46 6.45 5.35 1.32
CA ASP A 46 6.90 6.74 1.42
C ASP A 46 8.43 6.86 1.52
N ARG A 47 9.15 5.75 1.78
CA ARG A 47 10.59 5.71 2.04
C ARG A 47 11.28 4.63 1.23
N GLU A 48 12.47 4.93 0.73
CA GLU A 48 13.28 4.01 -0.09
C GLU A 48 13.69 2.75 0.67
N ASP A 49 14.08 2.89 1.94
CA ASP A 49 14.47 1.74 2.77
C ASP A 49 13.32 0.74 2.99
N LEU A 50 12.08 1.23 3.11
CA LEU A 50 10.90 0.38 3.21
C LEU A 50 10.55 -0.26 1.86
N ASP A 51 10.66 0.48 0.77
CA ASP A 51 10.44 -0.04 -0.59
C ASP A 51 11.39 -1.21 -0.87
N ASP A 52 12.68 -1.03 -0.59
CA ASP A 52 13.70 -2.07 -0.74
C ASP A 52 13.46 -3.28 0.18
N GLN A 53 13.06 -3.03 1.43
CA GLN A 53 12.77 -4.10 2.38
C GLN A 53 11.57 -4.95 1.92
N ILE A 54 10.49 -4.29 1.50
CA ILE A 54 9.29 -4.99 1.03
C ILE A 54 9.62 -5.76 -0.25
N HIS A 55 10.29 -5.12 -1.22
CA HIS A 55 10.74 -5.77 -2.45
C HIS A 55 11.58 -7.03 -2.16
N LYS A 56 12.59 -6.92 -1.27
CA LYS A 56 13.41 -8.08 -0.84
C LYS A 56 12.57 -9.21 -0.25
N ASN A 57 11.51 -8.91 0.50
CA ASN A 57 10.62 -9.93 1.06
C ASN A 57 9.83 -10.66 -0.03
N PHE A 58 9.38 -9.96 -1.07
CA PHE A 58 8.73 -10.57 -2.23
C PHE A 58 9.69 -11.46 -3.02
N VAL A 59 10.96 -11.05 -3.18
CA VAL A 59 12.00 -11.85 -3.84
C VAL A 59 12.33 -13.10 -3.01
N LYS A 60 12.58 -12.94 -1.70
CA LYS A 60 12.91 -14.05 -0.79
C LYS A 60 11.82 -15.11 -0.72
N THR A 61 10.57 -14.73 -0.92
CA THR A 61 9.42 -15.63 -0.91
C THR A 61 9.06 -16.16 -2.30
N GLU A 62 9.93 -15.91 -3.30
CA GLU A 62 9.77 -16.39 -4.69
C GLU A 62 8.46 -15.95 -5.35
N VAL A 63 7.88 -14.83 -4.90
CA VAL A 63 6.70 -14.23 -5.54
C VAL A 63 7.07 -13.48 -6.79
N ILE A 64 8.27 -12.90 -6.79
CA ILE A 64 8.92 -12.26 -7.94
C ILE A 64 10.31 -12.86 -8.17
N GLY A 65 10.72 -12.91 -9.43
CA GLY A 65 12.04 -13.37 -9.81
C GLY A 65 13.14 -12.36 -9.43
N GLN A 66 14.33 -12.87 -9.10
CA GLN A 66 15.47 -12.02 -8.70
C GLN A 66 15.90 -10.99 -9.76
N LYS A 67 15.67 -11.30 -11.04
CA LYS A 67 16.04 -10.43 -12.18
C LYS A 67 14.86 -9.60 -12.71
N GLU A 68 13.71 -9.68 -12.07
CA GLU A 68 12.53 -8.96 -12.52
C GLU A 68 12.61 -7.47 -12.16
N GLU A 69 12.58 -6.60 -13.17
CA GLU A 69 12.59 -5.16 -12.97
C GLU A 69 11.20 -4.68 -12.54
N CYS A 70 11.01 -4.52 -11.22
CA CYS A 70 9.75 -4.11 -10.61
C CYS A 70 9.79 -2.71 -9.98
N GLN A 71 10.98 -2.08 -9.87
CA GLN A 71 11.17 -0.79 -9.23
C GLN A 71 11.48 0.29 -10.29
N PRO A 72 10.49 1.13 -10.67
CA PRO A 72 10.73 2.21 -11.63
C PRO A 72 11.66 3.28 -11.02
N LYS A 73 12.64 3.75 -11.78
CA LYS A 73 13.64 4.73 -11.33
C LYS A 73 13.06 6.13 -11.15
N ASN A 74 12.04 6.49 -11.93
CA ASN A 74 11.43 7.82 -11.93
C ASN A 74 9.95 7.77 -12.34
N GLY A 75 9.26 8.92 -12.27
CA GLY A 75 7.83 9.02 -12.60
C GLY A 75 7.51 8.68 -14.06
N LYS A 76 8.43 8.91 -15.01
CA LYS A 76 8.23 8.52 -16.41
C LYS A 76 8.17 6.99 -16.54
N GLN A 77 9.16 6.30 -15.98
CA GLN A 77 9.21 4.84 -16.02
C GLN A 77 8.06 4.20 -15.23
N LEU A 78 7.60 4.84 -14.13
CA LEU A 78 6.38 4.40 -13.44
C LEU A 78 5.16 4.43 -14.36
N ARG A 79 5.01 5.52 -15.14
CA ARG A 79 3.91 5.63 -16.12
C ARG A 79 4.00 4.54 -17.18
N ASP A 80 5.21 4.29 -17.69
CA ASP A 80 5.43 3.23 -18.70
C ASP A 80 5.08 1.84 -18.12
N TYR A 81 5.47 1.56 -16.87
CA TYR A 81 5.14 0.31 -16.19
C TYR A 81 3.64 0.12 -15.96
N LEU A 82 2.92 1.18 -15.63
CA LEU A 82 1.46 1.13 -15.41
C LEU A 82 0.66 0.95 -16.71
N GLN A 83 1.25 1.31 -17.84
CA GLN A 83 0.67 1.07 -19.17
C GLN A 83 0.97 -0.34 -19.70
N THR A 84 1.99 -1.00 -19.13
CA THR A 84 2.34 -2.38 -19.47
C THR A 84 1.70 -3.35 -18.49
N ASN A 85 1.73 -4.64 -18.85
CA ASN A 85 1.13 -5.69 -18.02
C ASN A 85 2.16 -6.30 -17.05
N LYS A 86 2.73 -5.48 -16.17
CA LYS A 86 3.62 -5.96 -15.11
C LYS A 86 2.83 -6.56 -13.95
N SER A 87 3.26 -7.73 -13.46
CA SER A 87 2.61 -8.37 -12.31
C SER A 87 2.85 -7.63 -11.00
N PHE A 88 4.03 -7.03 -10.81
CA PHE A 88 4.41 -6.30 -9.61
C PHE A 88 5.14 -5.01 -9.96
N ILE A 89 4.82 -3.94 -9.24
CA ILE A 89 5.48 -2.64 -9.31
C ILE A 89 5.67 -2.13 -7.88
N PHE A 90 6.91 -1.82 -7.48
CA PHE A 90 7.24 -1.21 -6.20
C PHE A 90 7.64 0.23 -6.45
N THR A 91 7.07 1.17 -5.71
CA THR A 91 7.31 2.59 -5.99
C THR A 91 7.09 3.46 -4.77
N LEU A 92 7.66 4.64 -4.83
CA LEU A 92 7.50 5.67 -3.81
C LEU A 92 6.35 6.61 -4.18
N ILE A 93 5.54 7.00 -3.20
CA ILE A 93 4.38 7.86 -3.41
C ILE A 93 4.76 9.19 -4.08
N HIS A 94 5.95 9.73 -3.81
CA HIS A 94 6.40 10.98 -4.40
C HIS A 94 6.58 10.91 -5.93
N LYS A 95 6.67 9.74 -6.54
CA LYS A 95 6.72 9.58 -8.01
C LYS A 95 5.39 9.90 -8.69
N PHE A 96 4.30 10.07 -7.90
CA PHE A 96 3.03 10.63 -8.35
C PHE A 96 2.97 12.17 -8.28
N ARG A 97 4.09 12.85 -8.03
CA ARG A 97 4.15 14.32 -8.15
C ARG A 97 3.89 14.74 -9.59
N TYR A 98 3.21 15.87 -9.72
CA TYR A 98 2.91 16.47 -11.02
C TYR A 98 2.98 18.00 -10.91
N ASP A 99 3.01 18.68 -12.05
CA ASP A 99 3.11 20.13 -12.08
C ASP A 99 1.93 20.77 -11.34
N LYS A 100 2.22 21.80 -10.53
CA LYS A 100 1.19 22.54 -9.80
C LYS A 100 0.15 23.11 -10.78
N GLY A 101 -1.12 22.91 -10.45
CA GLY A 101 -2.25 23.40 -11.24
C GLY A 101 -2.62 22.57 -12.46
N LYS A 102 -1.87 21.51 -12.78
CA LYS A 102 -2.24 20.56 -13.83
C LYS A 102 -2.89 19.31 -13.24
N LYS A 103 -3.94 18.84 -13.89
CA LYS A 103 -4.58 17.57 -13.52
C LYS A 103 -3.66 16.41 -13.89
N TYR A 104 -3.49 15.46 -12.95
CA TYR A 104 -2.70 14.25 -13.21
C TYR A 104 -3.36 13.43 -14.34
N PRO A 105 -2.59 12.91 -15.31
CA PRO A 105 -3.16 12.11 -16.39
C PRO A 105 -3.65 10.75 -15.90
N VAL A 106 -4.71 10.22 -16.54
CA VAL A 106 -5.10 8.82 -16.35
C VAL A 106 -4.04 7.96 -17.03
N LEU A 107 -3.46 7.03 -16.27
CA LEU A 107 -2.41 6.14 -16.74
C LEU A 107 -2.94 4.77 -17.14
N SER A 108 -3.96 4.30 -16.42
CA SER A 108 -4.61 3.03 -16.72
C SER A 108 -6.06 3.05 -16.23
N THR A 109 -6.97 2.53 -17.05
CA THR A 109 -8.38 2.31 -16.71
C THR A 109 -8.66 0.85 -16.30
N ARG A 110 -7.63 0.02 -16.18
CA ARG A 110 -7.73 -1.38 -15.75
C ARG A 110 -8.31 -1.47 -14.34
N ASP A 111 -9.17 -2.44 -14.12
CA ASP A 111 -9.81 -2.74 -12.83
C ASP A 111 -9.17 -3.91 -12.08
N ASP A 112 -8.20 -4.58 -12.72
CA ASP A 112 -7.38 -5.65 -12.15
C ASP A 112 -6.06 -5.15 -11.52
N ILE A 113 -5.90 -3.83 -11.37
CA ILE A 113 -4.80 -3.23 -10.59
C ILE A 113 -5.20 -3.20 -9.11
N ILE A 114 -4.34 -3.77 -8.26
CA ILE A 114 -4.49 -3.76 -6.81
C ILE A 114 -3.36 -2.94 -6.20
N VAL A 115 -3.71 -1.83 -5.56
CA VAL A 115 -2.77 -0.89 -4.95
C VAL A 115 -2.67 -1.18 -3.46
N LEU A 116 -1.48 -1.56 -3.00
CA LEU A 116 -1.14 -1.76 -1.60
C LEU A 116 -0.36 -0.55 -1.12
N VAL A 117 -0.92 0.22 -0.19
CA VAL A 117 -0.30 1.45 0.33
C VAL A 117 0.21 1.18 1.73
N ASP A 118 1.54 1.26 1.92
CA ASP A 118 2.15 1.19 3.24
C ASP A 118 2.20 2.58 3.88
N GLU A 119 2.01 2.63 5.22
CA GLU A 119 2.02 3.85 6.03
C GLU A 119 1.09 4.98 5.51
N ALA A 120 -0.12 4.61 5.11
CA ALA A 120 -1.13 5.47 4.47
C ALA A 120 -1.63 6.68 5.30
N HIS A 121 -1.07 6.91 6.51
CA HIS A 121 -1.55 7.91 7.46
C HIS A 121 -0.88 9.28 7.36
N ARG A 122 0.17 9.46 6.55
CA ARG A 122 0.94 10.71 6.52
C ARG A 122 0.22 11.83 5.77
N THR A 123 0.22 13.04 6.36
CA THR A 123 -0.52 14.21 5.88
C THR A 123 -0.10 14.75 4.51
N GLN A 124 1.13 14.46 4.07
CA GLN A 124 1.59 14.83 2.71
C GLN A 124 0.96 13.99 1.61
N TYR A 125 0.17 12.99 1.98
CA TYR A 125 -0.47 12.04 1.07
C TYR A 125 -1.67 12.60 0.32
N LYS A 126 -2.31 13.69 0.77
CA LYS A 126 -3.60 14.10 0.20
C LYS A 126 -3.50 14.34 -1.31
N ASP A 127 -2.65 15.27 -1.73
CA ASP A 127 -2.51 15.61 -3.15
C ASP A 127 -1.94 14.46 -3.98
N LEU A 128 -0.97 13.72 -3.39
CA LEU A 128 -0.36 12.57 -4.06
C LEU A 128 -1.33 11.39 -4.16
N ALA A 129 -2.18 11.18 -3.13
CA ALA A 129 -3.22 10.17 -3.15
C ALA A 129 -4.33 10.52 -4.15
N GLU A 130 -4.67 11.80 -4.31
CA GLU A 130 -5.59 12.27 -5.34
C GLU A 130 -5.02 12.04 -6.73
N ASN A 131 -3.73 12.36 -6.94
CA ASN A 131 -3.02 12.07 -8.20
C ASN A 131 -3.01 10.58 -8.52
N MET A 132 -2.70 9.73 -7.54
CA MET A 132 -2.72 8.27 -7.69
C MET A 132 -4.10 7.76 -8.09
N ARG A 133 -5.16 8.25 -7.45
CA ARG A 133 -6.54 7.85 -7.80
C ARG A 133 -6.98 8.39 -9.15
N THR A 134 -6.54 9.59 -9.52
CA THR A 134 -6.77 10.14 -10.86
C THR A 134 -6.03 9.31 -11.92
N ALA A 135 -4.80 8.88 -11.61
CA ALA A 135 -4.01 8.02 -12.49
C ALA A 135 -4.65 6.64 -12.72
N LEU A 136 -5.29 6.10 -11.70
CA LEU A 136 -5.82 4.72 -11.65
C LEU A 136 -7.27 4.69 -11.15
N PRO A 137 -8.23 5.27 -11.89
CA PRO A 137 -9.61 5.48 -11.42
C PRO A 137 -10.35 4.17 -11.13
N ASN A 138 -9.94 3.09 -11.77
CA ASN A 138 -10.57 1.79 -11.65
C ASN A 138 -9.80 0.80 -10.76
N ALA A 139 -8.68 1.18 -10.19
CA ALA A 139 -7.90 0.30 -9.32
C ALA A 139 -8.60 0.00 -8.00
N ASN A 140 -8.14 -1.05 -7.33
CA ASN A 140 -8.59 -1.48 -6.02
C ASN A 140 -7.52 -1.13 -4.99
N TYR A 141 -7.88 -0.55 -3.85
CA TYR A 141 -6.96 0.03 -2.89
C TYR A 141 -7.08 -0.62 -1.52
N ILE A 142 -5.96 -1.02 -0.94
CA ILE A 142 -5.86 -1.50 0.43
C ILE A 142 -4.73 -0.77 1.15
N ALA A 143 -4.98 -0.34 2.39
CA ALA A 143 -3.97 0.30 3.23
C ALA A 143 -3.38 -0.70 4.22
N PHE A 144 -2.06 -0.60 4.42
CA PHE A 144 -1.33 -1.26 5.51
C PHE A 144 -0.74 -0.16 6.39
N THR A 145 -1.09 -0.13 7.68
CA THR A 145 -0.62 0.92 8.58
C THR A 145 -0.50 0.45 10.01
N GLY A 146 0.49 0.97 10.73
CA GLY A 146 0.62 0.79 12.18
C GLY A 146 -0.16 1.82 12.99
N THR A 147 -0.48 2.95 12.38
CA THR A 147 -1.07 4.12 13.05
C THR A 147 -2.15 4.75 12.18
N PRO A 148 -3.35 4.14 12.07
CA PRO A 148 -4.43 4.74 11.30
C PRO A 148 -4.86 6.08 11.92
N LEU A 149 -5.25 7.03 11.08
CA LEU A 149 -5.80 8.31 11.54
C LEU A 149 -7.18 8.06 12.17
N LEU A 150 -7.20 8.08 13.50
CA LEU A 150 -8.40 7.94 14.33
C LEU A 150 -9.04 9.30 14.61
N GLY A 151 -10.32 9.31 14.98
CA GLY A 151 -11.06 10.51 15.38
C GLY A 151 -11.81 11.20 14.23
N SER A 152 -12.06 12.52 14.38
CA SER A 152 -12.88 13.31 13.46
C SER A 152 -12.39 13.34 12.01
N LYS A 153 -11.12 13.01 11.79
CA LYS A 153 -10.50 12.99 10.45
C LYS A 153 -10.39 11.59 9.85
N ARG A 154 -11.09 10.59 10.26
CA ARG A 154 -11.04 9.19 9.75
C ARG A 154 -10.68 9.02 8.26
N LEU A 155 -9.66 9.77 7.81
CA LEU A 155 -9.28 9.89 6.40
C LEU A 155 -8.85 8.55 5.81
N THR A 156 -8.16 7.72 6.62
CA THR A 156 -7.73 6.40 6.14
C THR A 156 -8.93 5.55 5.72
N ASN A 157 -9.98 5.50 6.55
CA ASN A 157 -11.19 4.74 6.22
C ASN A 157 -11.99 5.34 5.06
N GLN A 158 -12.00 6.67 4.94
CA GLN A 158 -12.67 7.32 3.79
C GLN A 158 -12.02 6.94 2.46
N TRP A 159 -10.69 6.79 2.45
CA TRP A 159 -9.92 6.46 1.25
C TRP A 159 -9.87 4.95 0.95
N PHE A 160 -9.78 4.11 1.96
CA PHE A 160 -9.51 2.68 1.77
C PHE A 160 -10.66 1.76 2.21
N GLY A 161 -11.66 2.26 2.95
CA GLY A 161 -12.76 1.47 3.47
C GLY A 161 -12.58 1.04 4.92
N ASN A 162 -13.34 0.05 5.36
CA ASN A 162 -13.34 -0.42 6.74
C ASN A 162 -12.08 -1.21 7.10
N TYR A 163 -11.84 -1.39 8.41
CA TYR A 163 -10.80 -2.30 8.89
C TYR A 163 -11.12 -3.75 8.50
N VAL A 164 -10.19 -4.40 7.83
CA VAL A 164 -10.29 -5.82 7.43
C VAL A 164 -9.46 -6.73 8.33
N SER A 165 -8.50 -6.16 9.03
CA SER A 165 -7.71 -6.82 10.07
C SER A 165 -7.19 -5.78 11.04
N GLU A 166 -7.20 -6.12 12.33
CA GLU A 166 -6.77 -5.25 13.41
C GLU A 166 -5.88 -6.04 14.38
N TYR A 167 -4.66 -5.56 14.57
CA TYR A 167 -3.70 -6.06 15.55
C TYR A 167 -2.98 -4.85 16.15
N ASN A 168 -3.58 -4.29 17.18
CA ASN A 168 -3.12 -3.05 17.79
C ASN A 168 -1.95 -3.29 18.78
N PHE A 169 -1.41 -2.20 19.31
CA PHE A 169 -0.26 -2.24 20.23
C PHE A 169 -0.55 -3.08 21.49
N ALA A 170 -1.75 -2.96 22.09
CA ALA A 170 -2.10 -3.71 23.29
C ALA A 170 -2.10 -5.22 23.02
N GLN A 171 -2.72 -5.66 21.92
CA GLN A 171 -2.71 -7.06 21.50
C GLN A 171 -1.29 -7.56 21.20
N SER A 172 -0.43 -6.72 20.65
CA SER A 172 0.97 -7.07 20.37
C SER A 172 1.81 -7.25 21.63
N VAL A 173 1.56 -6.43 22.65
CA VAL A 173 2.19 -6.57 23.98
C VAL A 173 1.71 -7.83 24.68
N GLU A 174 0.39 -8.09 24.67
CA GLU A 174 -0.22 -9.28 25.25
C GLU A 174 0.31 -10.56 24.61
N ALA A 175 0.48 -10.55 23.28
CA ALA A 175 1.06 -11.67 22.52
C ALA A 175 2.59 -11.79 22.67
N GLY A 176 3.26 -10.93 23.44
CA GLY A 176 4.72 -10.94 23.62
C GLY A 176 5.52 -10.53 22.39
N SER A 177 4.86 -10.00 21.36
CA SER A 177 5.51 -9.58 20.10
C SER A 177 6.11 -8.17 20.16
N THR A 178 5.69 -7.37 21.15
CA THR A 178 6.16 -6.00 21.37
C THR A 178 6.41 -5.79 22.85
N ALA A 179 7.54 -5.15 23.20
CA ALA A 179 7.83 -4.82 24.60
C ALA A 179 6.85 -3.75 25.13
N PRO A 180 6.39 -3.87 26.37
CA PRO A 180 5.54 -2.85 26.98
C PRO A 180 6.31 -1.54 27.16
N LEU A 181 5.64 -0.41 26.93
CA LEU A 181 6.20 0.92 27.17
C LEU A 181 5.89 1.36 28.60
N PHE A 182 6.95 1.65 29.37
CA PHE A 182 6.84 2.22 30.69
C PHE A 182 7.21 3.70 30.65
N TYR A 183 6.31 4.58 31.06
CA TYR A 183 6.59 6.01 31.22
C TYR A 183 6.95 6.30 32.68
N SER A 184 8.16 6.77 32.92
CA SER A 184 8.51 7.42 34.19
C SER A 184 8.47 8.93 33.99
N ARG A 185 7.54 9.61 34.66
CA ARG A 185 7.54 11.07 34.72
C ARG A 185 8.62 11.49 35.73
N ARG A 186 9.67 12.14 35.29
CA ARG A 186 10.55 12.88 36.22
C ARG A 186 9.82 14.16 36.60
N VAL A 187 9.50 14.30 37.87
CA VAL A 187 8.99 15.51 38.48
C VAL A 187 10.17 16.44 38.78
#